data_74d85c76bed54b2955f0092d55b80439
#
_entry.id   74d85c76bed54b2955f0092d55b80439
#
_cell.length_a   1.000
_cell.length_b   1.000
_cell.length_c   1.000
_cell.angle_alpha   90.00
_cell.angle_beta   90.00
_cell.angle_gamma   90.00
#
_symmetry.space_group_name_H-M   'P 1'
#
loop_
_entity.id
_entity.type
_entity.pdbx_description
1 polymer ?
#
loop_
_entity_poly.entity_id
_entity_poly.type
_entity_poly.pdbx_seq_one_letter_code
_entity_poly.pdbx_strand_id
1 'polypeptide(L)'
;MGLKYLGLISRAINKARRELDIPVNFNPVSLVEKPKERPKVDRTLDEEKWLRLIEYASKTNFEVQGKLKNQHMKEGKLTHYPNRKRRPLYFMKQIIIFARETLMRQGEIFNLRKQDVDFLNGTAIIRKTKNNTPRKIGLSPLAMEQLQSLPPTFDGRFFPVKSRHSFDWKFNFILRDAKVDFNFHQLRHMGANDLIKSGWSIAEVQAQGGWKTLKALQRYLHIQAEHLAKKLKERG
;
A
#
# COMPACT_ATOMS: atom_id res chain seq x y z
N MET A 1 -5.97 -12.19 -15.99
CA MET A 1 -7.21 -11.46 -16.39
C MET A 1 -8.48 -12.27 -16.22
N GLY A 2 -8.55 -13.54 -16.57
CA GLY A 2 -9.76 -14.37 -16.57
C GLY A 2 -10.56 -14.42 -15.27
N LEU A 3 -9.91 -14.61 -14.11
CA LEU A 3 -10.60 -14.70 -12.81
C LEU A 3 -11.43 -13.45 -12.43
N LYS A 4 -10.97 -12.28 -12.84
CA LYS A 4 -11.68 -11.01 -12.56
C LYS A 4 -12.99 -10.93 -13.34
N TYR A 5 -12.98 -11.36 -14.59
CA TYR A 5 -14.18 -11.38 -15.45
C TYR A 5 -15.17 -12.46 -15.00
N LEU A 6 -14.72 -13.65 -14.67
CA LEU A 6 -15.55 -14.69 -14.10
C LEU A 6 -16.25 -14.20 -12.82
N GLY A 7 -15.54 -13.48 -11.94
CA GLY A 7 -16.11 -12.89 -10.75
C GLY A 7 -17.16 -11.79 -11.03
N LEU A 8 -17.01 -11.02 -12.11
CA LEU A 8 -17.99 -10.02 -12.53
C LEU A 8 -19.25 -10.70 -13.08
N ILE A 9 -19.10 -11.66 -13.98
CA ILE A 9 -20.20 -12.42 -14.56
C ILE A 9 -21.00 -13.14 -13.47
N SER A 10 -20.31 -13.82 -12.56
CA SER A 10 -20.95 -14.51 -11.43
C SER A 10 -21.77 -13.55 -10.56
N ARG A 11 -21.28 -12.35 -10.28
CA ARG A 11 -22.01 -11.34 -9.52
C ARG A 11 -23.23 -10.81 -10.27
N ALA A 12 -23.10 -10.57 -11.58
CA ALA A 12 -24.20 -10.12 -12.41
C ALA A 12 -25.35 -11.16 -12.44
N ILE A 13 -25.02 -12.45 -12.66
CA ILE A 13 -25.99 -13.54 -12.65
C ILE A 13 -26.68 -13.67 -11.28
N ASN A 14 -25.90 -13.63 -10.19
CA ASN A 14 -26.47 -13.72 -8.84
C ASN A 14 -27.35 -12.52 -8.49
N LYS A 15 -27.02 -11.34 -9.00
CA LYS A 15 -27.86 -10.14 -8.85
C LYS A 15 -29.17 -10.28 -9.65
N ALA A 16 -29.07 -10.69 -10.91
CA ALA A 16 -30.25 -10.94 -11.75
C ALA A 16 -31.25 -11.91 -11.10
N ARG A 17 -30.73 -13.01 -10.50
CA ARG A 17 -31.59 -13.98 -9.77
C ARG A 17 -32.24 -13.41 -8.53
N ARG A 18 -31.57 -12.53 -7.78
CA ARG A 18 -32.07 -12.05 -6.47
C ARG A 18 -32.92 -10.79 -6.56
N GLU A 19 -32.60 -9.89 -7.47
CA GLU A 19 -33.17 -8.54 -7.51
C GLU A 19 -34.05 -8.29 -8.72
N LEU A 20 -33.91 -9.06 -9.81
CA LEU A 20 -34.66 -8.87 -11.06
C LEU A 20 -35.59 -10.04 -11.37
N ASP A 21 -35.69 -10.99 -10.48
CA ASP A 21 -36.53 -12.19 -10.60
C ASP A 21 -36.42 -12.94 -11.96
N ILE A 22 -35.19 -12.87 -12.53
CA ILE A 22 -34.93 -13.55 -13.81
C ILE A 22 -34.76 -15.05 -13.53
N PRO A 23 -35.49 -15.93 -14.22
CA PRO A 23 -35.54 -17.36 -13.96
C PRO A 23 -34.23 -18.05 -14.44
N VAL A 24 -33.16 -17.82 -13.73
CA VAL A 24 -31.88 -18.52 -13.93
C VAL A 24 -31.72 -19.57 -12.83
N ASN A 25 -31.87 -20.84 -13.13
CA ASN A 25 -31.90 -21.91 -12.15
C ASN A 25 -30.55 -22.04 -11.38
N PHE A 26 -29.43 -21.83 -12.02
CA PHE A 26 -28.13 -21.89 -11.39
C PHE A 26 -27.15 -20.90 -12.04
N ASN A 27 -26.06 -20.60 -11.33
CA ASN A 27 -25.00 -19.76 -11.86
C ASN A 27 -23.94 -20.61 -12.59
N PRO A 28 -23.89 -20.61 -13.94
CA PRO A 28 -22.97 -21.49 -14.69
C PRO A 28 -21.50 -21.20 -14.40
N VAL A 29 -21.13 -20.03 -13.88
CA VAL A 29 -19.76 -19.68 -13.50
C VAL A 29 -19.26 -20.53 -12.33
N SER A 30 -20.17 -21.12 -11.55
CA SER A 30 -19.78 -22.06 -10.47
C SER A 30 -19.21 -23.37 -10.99
N LEU A 31 -19.53 -23.76 -12.21
CA LEU A 31 -19.04 -24.96 -12.89
C LEU A 31 -17.73 -24.73 -13.65
N VAL A 32 -17.33 -23.47 -13.83
CA VAL A 32 -16.08 -23.16 -14.57
C VAL A 32 -14.89 -23.43 -13.68
N GLU A 33 -13.99 -24.31 -14.14
CA GLU A 33 -12.70 -24.51 -13.48
C GLU A 33 -11.90 -23.20 -13.48
N LYS A 34 -11.57 -22.73 -12.28
CA LYS A 34 -10.83 -21.49 -12.12
C LYS A 34 -9.34 -21.76 -12.30
N PRO A 35 -8.64 -20.97 -13.13
CA PRO A 35 -7.20 -21.10 -13.23
C PRO A 35 -6.55 -20.94 -11.84
N LYS A 36 -5.58 -21.80 -11.53
CA LYS A 36 -4.84 -21.72 -10.26
C LYS A 36 -4.24 -20.31 -10.11
N GLU A 37 -4.49 -19.68 -8.97
CA GLU A 37 -3.85 -18.40 -8.66
C GLU A 37 -2.33 -18.63 -8.60
N ARG A 38 -1.58 -17.79 -9.31
CA ARG A 38 -0.11 -17.79 -9.17
C ARG A 38 0.23 -17.47 -7.72
N PRO A 39 1.22 -18.15 -7.12
CA PRO A 39 1.67 -17.82 -5.78
C PRO A 39 1.98 -16.32 -5.71
N LYS A 40 1.44 -15.66 -4.70
CA LYS A 40 1.73 -14.24 -4.47
C LYS A 40 3.19 -14.16 -4.05
N VAL A 41 4.03 -13.62 -4.91
CA VAL A 41 5.43 -13.37 -4.60
C VAL A 41 5.47 -12.34 -3.46
N ASP A 42 5.99 -12.73 -2.32
CA ASP A 42 6.24 -11.81 -1.21
C ASP A 42 7.56 -11.08 -1.52
N ARG A 43 7.41 -9.86 -2.03
CA ARG A 43 8.54 -9.01 -2.39
C ARG A 43 8.89 -8.16 -1.17
N THR A 44 9.75 -8.68 -0.33
CA THR A 44 10.41 -7.89 0.71
C THR A 44 11.65 -7.23 0.14
N LEU A 45 11.98 -6.05 0.61
CA LEU A 45 13.23 -5.39 0.27
C LEU A 45 14.29 -5.80 1.29
N ASP A 46 15.48 -6.14 0.81
CA ASP A 46 16.68 -6.18 1.64
C ASP A 46 17.09 -4.76 2.05
N GLU A 47 18.01 -4.66 3.01
CA GLU A 47 18.44 -3.37 3.56
C GLU A 47 19.05 -2.46 2.49
N GLU A 48 19.84 -3.00 1.58
CA GLU A 48 20.44 -2.22 0.50
C GLU A 48 19.39 -1.59 -0.41
N LYS A 49 18.40 -2.38 -0.85
CA LYS A 49 17.30 -1.87 -1.68
C LYS A 49 16.42 -0.88 -0.93
N TRP A 50 16.21 -1.10 0.37
CA TRP A 50 15.49 -0.16 1.22
C TRP A 50 16.20 1.19 1.29
N LEU A 51 17.48 1.20 1.61
CA LEU A 51 18.27 2.44 1.68
C LEU A 51 18.29 3.17 0.34
N ARG A 52 18.46 2.44 -0.77
CA ARG A 52 18.37 3.01 -2.12
C ARG A 52 17.00 3.65 -2.39
N LEU A 53 15.91 2.96 -2.04
CA LEU A 53 14.57 3.51 -2.19
C LEU A 53 14.39 4.82 -1.42
N ILE A 54 14.86 4.87 -0.17
CA ILE A 54 14.76 6.06 0.70
C ILE A 54 15.64 7.19 0.16
N GLU A 55 16.85 6.90 -0.31
CA GLU A 55 17.75 7.88 -0.95
C GLU A 55 17.06 8.53 -2.16
N TYR A 56 16.54 7.72 -3.08
CA TYR A 56 15.85 8.23 -4.27
C TYR A 56 14.57 8.98 -3.91
N ALA A 57 13.80 8.53 -2.92
CA ALA A 57 12.62 9.22 -2.44
C ALA A 57 12.93 10.58 -1.78
N SER A 58 14.16 10.78 -1.32
CA SER A 58 14.63 12.05 -0.71
C SER A 58 15.03 13.09 -1.74
N LYS A 59 15.33 12.69 -2.98
CA LYS A 59 15.76 13.61 -4.03
C LYS A 59 14.62 14.50 -4.46
N THR A 60 14.75 15.79 -4.25
CA THR A 60 13.72 16.80 -4.59
C THR A 60 13.66 17.15 -6.07
N ASN A 61 14.72 16.85 -6.82
CA ASN A 61 14.84 17.11 -8.25
C ASN A 61 15.28 15.82 -8.97
N PHE A 62 14.36 15.19 -9.69
CA PHE A 62 14.73 14.16 -10.66
C PHE A 62 14.96 14.83 -12.01
N GLU A 63 16.19 14.86 -12.46
CA GLU A 63 16.47 15.01 -13.87
C GLU A 63 16.05 13.71 -14.54
N VAL A 64 15.03 13.79 -15.36
CA VAL A 64 14.64 12.67 -16.21
C VAL A 64 15.71 12.51 -17.30
N GLN A 65 16.80 11.84 -16.97
CA GLN A 65 17.69 11.30 -17.98
C GLN A 65 16.98 10.09 -18.62
N GLY A 66 16.21 10.35 -19.59
CA GLY A 66 15.58 9.33 -20.39
C GLY A 66 14.84 9.98 -21.54
N LYS A 67 15.25 9.70 -22.76
CA LYS A 67 14.48 9.96 -23.97
C LYS A 67 13.13 9.24 -23.84
N LEU A 68 12.20 9.81 -23.07
CA LEU A 68 10.80 9.46 -23.21
C LEU A 68 10.43 9.84 -24.65
N LYS A 69 10.26 8.84 -25.48
CA LYS A 69 9.60 8.98 -26.77
C LYS A 69 8.14 9.39 -26.51
N ASN A 70 7.94 10.65 -26.11
CA ASN A 70 6.63 11.29 -26.07
C ASN A 70 6.29 11.75 -27.50
N GLN A 71 6.32 10.81 -28.43
CA GLN A 71 5.83 11.00 -29.76
C GLN A 71 4.42 10.42 -29.82
N HIS A 72 3.42 11.27 -29.64
CA HIS A 72 2.04 10.95 -29.99
C HIS A 72 1.75 11.51 -31.37
N MET A 73 1.34 10.63 -32.28
CA MET A 73 0.76 11.04 -33.56
C MET A 73 -0.65 11.56 -33.26
N LYS A 74 -0.87 12.85 -33.43
CA LYS A 74 -2.19 13.46 -33.40
C LYS A 74 -2.42 14.08 -34.80
N GLU A 75 -3.44 13.58 -35.48
CA GLU A 75 -3.84 14.08 -36.82
C GLU A 75 -2.68 14.08 -37.86
N GLY A 76 -1.84 13.01 -37.87
CA GLY A 76 -0.74 12.90 -38.83
C GLY A 76 0.46 13.82 -38.54
N LYS A 77 0.45 14.61 -37.49
CA LYS A 77 1.58 15.47 -37.08
C LYS A 77 2.25 14.93 -35.79
N LEU A 78 3.58 14.87 -35.84
CA LEU A 78 4.41 14.53 -34.67
C LEU A 78 4.43 15.73 -33.71
N THR A 79 3.74 15.62 -32.60
CA THR A 79 3.77 16.68 -31.58
C THR A 79 4.80 16.35 -30.51
N HIS A 80 5.77 17.25 -30.34
CA HIS A 80 6.75 17.21 -29.26
C HIS A 80 6.16 17.93 -28.04
N TYR A 81 5.94 17.19 -26.95
CA TYR A 81 5.66 17.83 -25.67
C TYR A 81 6.99 18.23 -25.02
N PRO A 82 7.13 19.49 -24.57
CA PRO A 82 8.35 19.91 -23.90
C PRO A 82 8.58 19.08 -22.64
N ASN A 83 9.84 18.70 -22.38
CA ASN A 83 10.27 17.99 -21.17
C ASN A 83 9.89 18.82 -19.93
N ARG A 84 8.70 18.58 -19.39
CA ARG A 84 8.32 19.19 -18.11
C ARG A 84 9.18 18.54 -17.03
N LYS A 85 10.04 19.34 -16.38
CA LYS A 85 10.74 18.90 -15.16
C LYS A 85 9.71 18.37 -14.16
N ARG A 86 9.71 17.07 -13.96
CA ARG A 86 8.71 16.40 -13.12
C ARG A 86 9.26 16.39 -11.72
N ARG A 87 8.67 17.19 -10.85
CA ARG A 87 9.05 17.23 -9.44
C ARG A 87 8.39 16.06 -8.70
N PRO A 88 9.14 15.27 -7.90
CA PRO A 88 8.55 14.33 -6.98
C PRO A 88 7.66 15.05 -5.96
N LEU A 89 6.88 14.29 -5.21
CA LEU A 89 6.17 14.85 -4.07
C LEU A 89 7.21 15.09 -2.95
N TYR A 90 7.25 16.30 -2.40
CA TYR A 90 8.20 16.69 -1.34
C TYR A 90 8.13 15.77 -0.10
N PHE A 91 7.01 15.08 0.09
CA PHE A 91 6.77 14.16 1.19
C PHE A 91 6.97 12.67 0.82
N MET A 92 7.64 12.37 -0.30
CA MET A 92 7.71 10.97 -0.77
C MET A 92 8.49 10.07 0.19
N LYS A 93 9.60 10.53 0.73
CA LYS A 93 10.36 9.83 1.77
C LYS A 93 9.49 9.57 3.00
N GLN A 94 8.86 10.63 3.50
CA GLN A 94 8.06 10.58 4.72
C GLN A 94 6.89 9.59 4.59
N ILE A 95 6.16 9.61 3.48
CA ILE A 95 5.02 8.72 3.29
C ILE A 95 5.43 7.25 3.14
N ILE A 96 6.60 6.97 2.56
CA ILE A 96 7.16 5.61 2.45
C ILE A 96 7.50 5.06 3.84
N ILE A 97 8.25 5.83 4.65
CA ILE A 97 8.60 5.45 6.00
C ILE A 97 7.33 5.29 6.85
N PHE A 98 6.45 6.28 6.83
CA PHE A 98 5.18 6.27 7.57
C PHE A 98 4.29 5.07 7.23
N ALA A 99 4.22 4.69 5.95
CA ALA A 99 3.42 3.54 5.52
C ALA A 99 3.96 2.20 6.07
N ARG A 100 5.28 2.03 6.14
CA ARG A 100 5.93 0.86 6.74
C ARG A 100 5.70 0.79 8.24
N GLU A 101 5.87 1.92 8.94
CA GLU A 101 5.74 2.00 10.40
C GLU A 101 4.30 1.77 10.89
N THR A 102 3.31 2.31 10.19
CA THR A 102 1.93 2.32 10.68
C THR A 102 1.06 1.19 10.17
N LEU A 103 1.51 0.45 9.17
CA LEU A 103 0.72 -0.57 8.46
C LEU A 103 -0.60 -0.03 7.87
N MET A 104 -0.75 1.26 7.68
CA MET A 104 -1.94 1.86 7.11
C MET A 104 -2.10 1.52 5.62
N ARG A 105 -3.35 1.48 5.17
CA ARG A 105 -3.63 1.37 3.72
C ARG A 105 -3.34 2.72 3.05
N GLN A 106 -2.90 2.69 1.80
CA GLN A 106 -2.58 3.88 1.02
C GLN A 106 -3.68 4.96 1.08
N GLY A 107 -4.95 4.55 0.91
CA GLY A 107 -6.07 5.50 0.97
C GLY A 107 -6.35 6.05 2.37
N GLU A 108 -6.00 5.33 3.42
CA GLU A 108 -6.09 5.80 4.80
C GLU A 108 -5.02 6.87 5.06
N ILE A 109 -3.78 6.64 4.60
CA ILE A 109 -2.68 7.61 4.70
C ILE A 109 -3.01 8.91 3.96
N PHE A 110 -3.57 8.83 2.74
CA PHE A 110 -3.94 10.03 1.96
C PHE A 110 -5.06 10.86 2.59
N ASN A 111 -5.84 10.27 3.49
CA ASN A 111 -6.94 10.95 4.18
C ASN A 111 -6.60 11.33 5.62
N LEU A 112 -5.42 10.98 6.13
CA LEU A 112 -5.00 11.29 7.50
C LEU A 112 -4.82 12.81 7.66
N ARG A 113 -5.49 13.36 8.67
CA ARG A 113 -5.46 14.78 8.99
C ARG A 113 -4.81 15.04 10.33
N LYS A 114 -4.35 16.26 10.56
CA LYS A 114 -3.75 16.69 11.84
C LYS A 114 -4.65 16.43 13.03
N GLN A 115 -5.94 16.70 12.90
CA GLN A 115 -6.95 16.48 13.95
C GLN A 115 -7.17 14.99 14.31
N ASP A 116 -6.68 14.07 13.48
CA ASP A 116 -6.81 12.63 13.70
C ASP A 116 -5.61 12.05 14.47
N VAL A 117 -4.58 12.86 14.71
CA VAL A 117 -3.32 12.43 15.35
C VAL A 117 -3.17 13.07 16.72
N ASP A 118 -2.98 12.23 17.70
CA ASP A 118 -2.63 12.62 19.08
C ASP A 118 -1.12 12.38 19.29
N PHE A 119 -0.35 13.45 19.15
CA PHE A 119 1.11 13.38 19.32
C PHE A 119 1.55 13.15 20.75
N LEU A 120 0.72 13.52 21.73
CA LEU A 120 1.03 13.31 23.16
C LEU A 120 0.98 11.83 23.49
N ASN A 121 -0.07 11.14 23.06
CA ASN A 121 -0.27 9.73 23.31
C ASN A 121 0.28 8.81 22.21
N GLY A 122 0.89 9.35 21.17
CA GLY A 122 1.43 8.57 20.05
C GLY A 122 0.37 7.73 19.33
N THR A 123 -0.81 8.30 19.04
CA THR A 123 -1.90 7.54 18.42
C THR A 123 -2.57 8.28 17.26
N ALA A 124 -3.22 7.54 16.36
CA ALA A 124 -4.02 8.11 15.29
C ALA A 124 -5.35 7.40 15.12
N ILE A 125 -6.39 8.16 14.77
CA ILE A 125 -7.74 7.66 14.47
C ILE A 125 -7.93 7.58 12.97
N ILE A 126 -8.18 6.38 12.46
CA ILE A 126 -8.49 6.14 11.05
C ILE A 126 -9.99 6.18 10.86
N ARG A 127 -10.53 7.32 10.43
CA ARG A 127 -11.98 7.52 10.27
C ARG A 127 -12.55 6.84 9.02
N LYS A 128 -11.87 6.98 7.88
CA LYS A 128 -12.30 6.41 6.60
C LYS A 128 -11.53 5.13 6.29
N THR A 129 -12.12 4.00 6.60
CA THR A 129 -11.58 2.68 6.22
C THR A 129 -12.36 2.12 5.01
N LYS A 130 -11.77 1.17 4.28
CA LYS A 130 -12.46 0.46 3.18
C LYS A 130 -13.78 -0.19 3.64
N ASN A 131 -13.91 -0.45 4.93
CA ASN A 131 -15.02 -1.19 5.54
C ASN A 131 -15.91 -0.31 6.41
N ASN A 132 -15.73 0.99 6.36
CA ASN A 132 -16.48 2.00 7.14
C ASN A 132 -16.43 1.83 8.68
N THR A 133 -15.45 1.07 9.20
CA THR A 133 -15.26 0.89 10.65
C THR A 133 -14.04 1.69 11.07
N PRO A 134 -14.20 2.78 11.85
CA PRO A 134 -13.07 3.53 12.39
C PRO A 134 -12.21 2.64 13.31
N ARG A 135 -10.92 2.94 13.35
CA ARG A 135 -10.00 2.29 14.31
C ARG A 135 -8.93 3.26 14.80
N LYS A 136 -8.45 3.03 16.00
CA LYS A 136 -7.29 3.72 16.58
C LYS A 136 -6.06 2.85 16.38
N ILE A 137 -4.93 3.47 16.03
CA ILE A 137 -3.63 2.80 15.86
C ILE A 137 -2.56 3.49 16.68
N GLY A 138 -1.50 2.76 17.04
CA GLY A 138 -0.28 3.32 17.61
C GLY A 138 0.61 3.93 16.52
N LEU A 139 1.36 4.95 16.91
CA LEU A 139 2.40 5.58 16.09
C LEU A 139 3.75 5.38 16.77
N SER A 140 4.73 4.83 16.06
CA SER A 140 6.11 4.79 16.52
C SER A 140 6.70 6.21 16.60
N PRO A 141 7.75 6.43 17.41
CA PRO A 141 8.47 7.70 17.41
C PRO A 141 8.92 8.12 16.00
N LEU A 142 9.39 7.17 15.19
CA LEU A 142 9.79 7.41 13.81
C LEU A 142 8.58 7.84 12.93
N ALA A 143 7.42 7.22 13.10
CA ALA A 143 6.21 7.63 12.38
C ALA A 143 5.77 9.06 12.75
N MET A 144 5.84 9.41 14.03
CA MET A 144 5.54 10.78 14.51
C MET A 144 6.52 11.80 13.94
N GLU A 145 7.81 11.51 13.94
CA GLU A 145 8.85 12.35 13.34
C GLU A 145 8.55 12.64 11.86
N GLN A 146 8.15 11.60 11.09
CA GLN A 146 7.79 11.83 9.69
C GLN A 146 6.64 12.81 9.53
N LEU A 147 5.62 12.74 10.38
CA LEU A 147 4.49 13.67 10.33
C LEU A 147 4.87 15.09 10.77
N GLN A 148 5.71 15.22 11.80
CA GLN A 148 6.16 16.52 12.34
C GLN A 148 7.08 17.26 11.36
N SER A 149 7.85 16.52 10.54
CA SER A 149 8.73 17.10 9.52
C SER A 149 7.98 17.71 8.32
N LEU A 150 6.67 17.48 8.22
CA LEU A 150 5.87 17.96 7.09
C LEU A 150 5.34 19.39 7.34
N PRO A 151 5.40 20.26 6.31
CA PRO A 151 4.80 21.58 6.40
C PRO A 151 3.26 21.47 6.54
N PRO A 152 2.63 22.47 7.16
CA PRO A 152 1.18 22.53 7.24
C PRO A 152 0.55 22.64 5.85
N THR A 153 -0.60 21.98 5.69
CA THR A 153 -1.39 22.02 4.46
C THR A 153 -2.71 22.74 4.69
N PHE A 154 -3.24 23.40 3.66
CA PHE A 154 -4.50 24.14 3.73
C PHE A 154 -5.69 23.28 4.14
N ASP A 155 -5.73 22.01 3.66
CA ASP A 155 -6.82 21.09 3.96
C ASP A 155 -6.60 20.21 5.20
N GLY A 156 -5.53 20.47 5.94
CA GLY A 156 -5.17 19.78 7.17
C GLY A 156 -4.66 18.35 6.99
N ARG A 157 -4.51 17.85 5.76
CA ARG A 157 -3.92 16.51 5.50
C ARG A 157 -2.40 16.56 5.63
N PHE A 158 -1.81 15.51 6.16
CA PHE A 158 -0.35 15.37 6.17
C PHE A 158 0.21 15.13 4.77
N PHE A 159 -0.46 14.34 3.97
CA PHE A 159 -0.03 13.94 2.62
C PHE A 159 -1.06 14.40 1.58
N PRO A 160 -0.94 15.62 1.04
CA PRO A 160 -1.92 16.20 0.12
C PRO A 160 -1.83 15.60 -1.29
N VAL A 161 -2.19 14.34 -1.41
CA VAL A 161 -2.23 13.62 -2.69
C VAL A 161 -3.48 14.00 -3.46
N LYS A 162 -3.33 14.52 -4.69
CA LYS A 162 -4.45 14.91 -5.56
C LYS A 162 -5.23 13.71 -6.09
N SER A 163 -4.52 12.67 -6.53
CA SER A 163 -5.12 11.42 -6.99
C SER A 163 -4.18 10.24 -6.75
N ARG A 164 -4.76 9.06 -6.52
CA ARG A 164 -4.01 7.82 -6.36
C ARG A 164 -3.15 7.54 -7.59
N HIS A 165 -3.72 7.69 -8.78
CA HIS A 165 -2.99 7.47 -10.03
C HIS A 165 -1.74 8.34 -10.16
N SER A 166 -1.86 9.64 -9.84
CA SER A 166 -0.72 10.56 -9.86
C SER A 166 0.37 10.18 -8.86
N PHE A 167 -0.03 9.70 -7.68
CA PHE A 167 0.91 9.21 -6.67
C PHE A 167 1.61 7.93 -7.14
N ASP A 168 0.84 6.92 -7.54
CA ASP A 168 1.37 5.62 -7.99
C ASP A 168 2.35 5.80 -9.16
N TRP A 169 2.03 6.72 -10.08
CA TRP A 169 2.92 7.06 -11.19
C TRP A 169 4.26 7.62 -10.70
N LYS A 170 4.25 8.56 -9.74
CA LYS A 170 5.48 9.16 -9.18
C LYS A 170 6.26 8.15 -8.34
N PHE A 171 5.58 7.32 -7.59
CA PHE A 171 6.20 6.25 -6.81
C PHE A 171 6.88 5.21 -7.71
N ASN A 172 6.20 4.76 -8.78
CA ASN A 172 6.77 3.84 -9.75
C ASN A 172 7.99 4.43 -10.47
N PHE A 173 8.02 5.74 -10.67
CA PHE A 173 9.18 6.43 -11.22
C PHE A 173 10.39 6.30 -10.28
N ILE A 174 10.19 6.53 -8.99
CA ILE A 174 11.25 6.37 -7.98
C ILE A 174 11.73 4.92 -7.93
N LEU A 175 10.82 3.95 -7.95
CA LEU A 175 11.17 2.52 -7.96
C LEU A 175 12.04 2.13 -9.15
N ARG A 176 11.69 2.64 -10.34
CA ARG A 176 12.46 2.41 -11.56
C ARG A 176 13.88 2.97 -11.44
N ASP A 177 14.01 4.20 -10.97
CA ASP A 177 15.30 4.87 -10.86
C ASP A 177 16.16 4.26 -9.75
N ALA A 178 15.55 3.83 -8.65
CA ALA A 178 16.20 3.05 -7.59
C ALA A 178 16.50 1.60 -8.00
N LYS A 179 16.02 1.14 -9.18
CA LYS A 179 16.11 -0.25 -9.66
C LYS A 179 15.51 -1.26 -8.66
N VAL A 180 14.35 -0.94 -8.12
CA VAL A 180 13.65 -1.75 -7.12
C VAL A 180 12.31 -2.22 -7.69
N ASP A 181 12.09 -3.54 -7.76
CA ASP A 181 10.80 -4.14 -8.13
C ASP A 181 9.92 -4.29 -6.89
N PHE A 182 9.04 -3.33 -6.68
CA PHE A 182 8.24 -3.21 -5.47
C PHE A 182 6.92 -2.50 -5.75
N ASN A 183 6.00 -2.48 -4.79
CA ASN A 183 4.81 -1.63 -4.85
C ASN A 183 4.47 -1.05 -3.47
N PHE A 184 3.72 0.04 -3.45
CA PHE A 184 3.44 0.77 -2.22
C PHE A 184 2.73 -0.08 -1.16
N HIS A 185 1.85 -1.02 -1.57
CA HIS A 185 1.13 -1.88 -0.63
C HIS A 185 2.05 -2.86 0.10
N GLN A 186 3.20 -3.20 -0.50
CA GLN A 186 4.18 -4.09 0.12
C GLN A 186 4.89 -3.46 1.31
N LEU A 187 4.93 -2.12 1.43
CA LEU A 187 5.43 -1.43 2.64
C LEU A 187 4.67 -1.89 3.88
N ARG A 188 3.36 -2.02 3.77
CA ARG A 188 2.52 -2.52 4.85
C ARG A 188 2.84 -3.99 5.20
N HIS A 189 3.21 -4.81 4.21
CA HIS A 189 3.64 -6.17 4.44
C HIS A 189 5.02 -6.22 5.10
N MET A 190 5.94 -5.36 4.68
CA MET A 190 7.25 -5.22 5.32
C MET A 190 7.09 -4.83 6.80
N GLY A 191 6.35 -3.77 7.10
CA GLY A 191 6.11 -3.36 8.48
C GLY A 191 5.45 -4.45 9.32
N ALA A 192 4.52 -5.24 8.77
CA ALA A 192 3.96 -6.39 9.48
C ALA A 192 5.02 -7.45 9.80
N ASN A 193 5.90 -7.77 8.84
CA ASN A 193 7.03 -8.67 9.06
C ASN A 193 7.96 -8.14 10.17
N ASP A 194 8.25 -6.84 10.14
CA ASP A 194 9.15 -6.20 11.11
C ASP A 194 8.57 -6.27 12.52
N LEU A 195 7.28 -5.97 12.70
CA LEU A 195 6.60 -6.08 14.00
C LEU A 195 6.60 -7.51 14.53
N ILE A 196 6.32 -8.50 13.69
CA ILE A 196 6.32 -9.91 14.09
C ILE A 196 7.74 -10.36 14.49
N LYS A 197 8.76 -9.98 13.71
CA LYS A 197 10.17 -10.23 14.06
C LYS A 197 10.59 -9.56 15.37
N SER A 198 9.98 -8.42 15.70
CA SER A 198 10.17 -7.73 16.99
C SER A 198 9.36 -8.33 18.13
N GLY A 199 8.65 -9.44 17.90
CA GLY A 199 7.94 -10.17 18.94
C GLY A 199 6.47 -9.82 19.13
N TRP A 200 5.88 -8.98 18.28
CA TRP A 200 4.46 -8.70 18.30
C TRP A 200 3.64 -9.94 17.95
N SER A 201 2.55 -10.14 18.65
CA SER A 201 1.59 -11.19 18.33
C SER A 201 0.84 -10.90 17.02
N ILE A 202 0.35 -11.94 16.37
CA ILE A 202 -0.48 -11.80 15.15
C ILE A 202 -1.75 -10.96 15.43
N ALA A 203 -2.31 -11.06 16.66
CA ALA A 203 -3.49 -10.28 17.05
C ALA A 203 -3.18 -8.77 17.14
N GLU A 204 -2.05 -8.38 17.70
CA GLU A 204 -1.60 -6.98 17.77
C GLU A 204 -1.33 -6.42 16.39
N VAL A 205 -0.62 -7.18 15.52
CA VAL A 205 -0.38 -6.78 14.13
C VAL A 205 -1.70 -6.67 13.36
N GLN A 206 -2.67 -7.58 13.60
CA GLN A 206 -4.01 -7.51 13.01
C GLN A 206 -4.72 -6.22 13.41
N ALA A 207 -4.72 -5.89 14.69
CA ALA A 207 -5.35 -4.68 15.22
C ALA A 207 -4.70 -3.42 14.62
N GLN A 208 -3.38 -3.31 14.69
CA GLN A 208 -2.60 -2.20 14.15
C GLN A 208 -2.90 -1.97 12.66
N GLY A 209 -2.80 -3.00 11.84
CA GLY A 209 -3.04 -2.88 10.41
C GLY A 209 -4.54 -2.84 10.05
N GLY A 210 -5.45 -3.34 10.89
CA GLY A 210 -6.87 -3.44 10.59
C GLY A 210 -7.18 -4.49 9.52
N TRP A 211 -6.60 -5.68 9.62
CA TRP A 211 -7.01 -6.84 8.84
C TRP A 211 -8.27 -7.47 9.44
N LYS A 212 -9.27 -7.74 8.60
CA LYS A 212 -10.53 -8.34 9.07
C LYS A 212 -10.42 -9.81 9.49
N THR A 213 -9.51 -10.54 8.89
CA THR A 213 -9.37 -11.98 9.10
C THR A 213 -7.92 -12.37 9.36
N LEU A 214 -7.72 -13.34 10.24
CA LEU A 214 -6.41 -13.96 10.47
C LEU A 214 -5.86 -14.65 9.20
N LYS A 215 -6.75 -15.12 8.31
CA LYS A 215 -6.35 -15.71 7.03
C LYS A 215 -5.46 -14.77 6.20
N ALA A 216 -5.69 -13.46 6.27
CA ALA A 216 -4.85 -12.47 5.57
C ALA A 216 -3.42 -12.40 6.15
N LEU A 217 -3.22 -12.87 7.39
CA LEU A 217 -1.97 -12.88 8.12
C LEU A 217 -1.30 -14.26 8.16
N GLN A 218 -1.93 -15.29 7.62
CA GLN A 218 -1.38 -16.66 7.62
C GLN A 218 0.03 -16.74 6.99
N ARG A 219 0.32 -15.85 6.01
CA ARG A 219 1.63 -15.77 5.38
C ARG A 219 2.77 -15.42 6.35
N TYR A 220 2.46 -14.89 7.53
CA TYR A 220 3.44 -14.47 8.54
C TYR A 220 3.63 -15.49 9.65
N LEU A 221 2.87 -16.60 9.68
CA LEU A 221 2.93 -17.60 10.75
C LEU A 221 4.31 -18.28 10.83
N HIS A 222 5.00 -18.47 9.71
CA HIS A 222 6.34 -19.04 9.70
C HIS A 222 7.36 -18.14 10.43
N ILE A 223 7.23 -16.80 10.30
CA ILE A 223 8.10 -15.82 10.99
C ILE A 223 7.87 -15.92 12.51
N GLN A 224 6.61 -16.08 12.93
CA GLN A 224 6.29 -16.25 14.33
C GLN A 224 6.87 -17.55 14.91
N ALA A 225 6.87 -18.65 14.16
CA ALA A 225 7.45 -19.92 14.60
C ALA A 225 8.97 -19.80 14.82
N GLU A 226 9.69 -19.12 13.94
CA GLU A 226 11.12 -18.84 14.12
C GLU A 226 11.40 -17.99 15.38
N HIS A 227 10.56 -16.97 15.63
CA HIS A 227 10.67 -16.15 16.84
C HIS A 227 10.38 -16.96 18.10
N LEU A 228 9.36 -17.82 18.11
CA LEU A 228 9.06 -18.72 19.22
C LEU A 228 10.19 -19.70 19.48
N ALA A 229 10.80 -20.27 18.47
CA ALA A 229 11.94 -21.14 18.60
C ALA A 229 13.13 -20.44 19.26
N LYS A 230 13.38 -19.16 18.90
CA LYS A 230 14.41 -18.34 19.57
C LYS A 230 14.09 -18.11 21.05
N LYS A 231 12.87 -17.71 21.37
CA LYS A 231 12.43 -17.53 22.77
C LYS A 231 12.57 -18.80 23.62
N LEU A 232 12.26 -19.97 23.04
CA LEU A 232 12.42 -21.24 23.73
C LEU A 232 13.89 -21.57 24.05
N LYS A 233 14.80 -21.20 23.15
CA LYS A 233 16.25 -21.35 23.38
C LYS A 233 16.78 -20.39 24.46
N GLU A 234 16.20 -19.20 24.58
CA GLU A 234 16.59 -18.20 25.59
C GLU A 234 16.03 -18.52 26.98
N ARG A 235 15.06 -19.46 27.09
CA ARG A 235 14.42 -19.87 28.33
C ARG A 235 15.15 -21.05 29.03
N GLY A 236 15.97 -21.80 28.30
CA GLY A 236 16.76 -22.95 28.83
C GLY A 236 18.19 -22.54 29.13
#